data_97dfea89edf5b7d3f8a31098ae313862
#
_entry.id   97dfea89edf5b7d3f8a31098ae313862
#
_cell.length_a   1.000
_cell.length_b   1.000
_cell.length_c   1.000
_cell.angle_alpha   90.00
_cell.angle_beta   90.00
_cell.angle_gamma   90.00
#
_symmetry.space_group_name_H-M   'P 1'
#
loop_
_entity.id
_entity.type
_entity.pdbx_description
1 polymer ?
#
loop_
_entity_poly.entity_id
_entity_poly.type
_entity_poly.pdbx_seq_one_letter_code
_entity_poly.pdbx_strand_id
1 'polypeptide(L)'
;MKLVYIYHSLAYKGGLERIFCDKMNYLVRNCSYDITFITYEQGNHPLSYNIDDRIKVIDLDTRFVSLFKYNVLLRFFKSISLKRLLIKRLAETLKNEKPDLVVCATYEFYISECILDLPYNFIVESHLCMNAVLSSRLHNNFLVSSVAKLFDLWHFSKINKAKMLVTLTEADKKDWGKHVSTDIMVIPNMVTWYPDIITPYNERPKRIICAGRLDKQKGFDYLIEAWALIAKKYPDWKIDIFGHGDLKDALNKMIANRKLENQMEIHNPTDRIYDEYMNSSIYVMSSRYEGFGLVLIEAMSCGVPCISFDCPHGPSEIISHGEDGIIVPLGNISELAKSIEWMITNKREREAMSIAARTNARRYQENAIMPRWIELFNKVN
;
A
#
# COMPACT_ATOMS: atom_id res chain seq x y z
N MET A 1 -11.20 4.10 -25.33
CA MET A 1 -11.67 3.13 -24.33
C MET A 1 -12.25 3.89 -23.16
N LYS A 2 -13.41 3.47 -22.68
CA LYS A 2 -14.07 4.06 -21.51
C LYS A 2 -13.89 3.16 -20.30
N LEU A 3 -13.21 3.66 -19.28
CA LEU A 3 -12.96 2.95 -18.03
C LEU A 3 -13.79 3.54 -16.89
N VAL A 4 -14.33 2.68 -16.05
CA VAL A 4 -14.89 3.08 -14.76
C VAL A 4 -14.02 2.52 -13.64
N TYR A 5 -13.51 3.39 -12.79
CA TYR A 5 -12.85 3.02 -11.55
C TYR A 5 -13.81 3.15 -10.37
N ILE A 6 -13.82 2.14 -9.49
CA ILE A 6 -14.68 2.12 -8.30
C ILE A 6 -13.82 1.98 -7.06
N TYR A 7 -13.96 2.93 -6.14
CA TYR A 7 -13.28 2.90 -4.86
C TYR A 7 -14.11 3.57 -3.76
N HIS A 8 -13.83 3.30 -2.49
CA HIS A 8 -14.67 3.83 -1.42
C HIS A 8 -14.65 5.36 -1.34
N SER A 9 -13.48 5.98 -1.30
CA SER A 9 -13.31 7.42 -1.15
C SER A 9 -11.86 7.84 -1.39
N LEU A 10 -11.66 9.07 -1.83
CA LEU A 10 -10.37 9.75 -1.85
C LEU A 10 -10.27 10.87 -0.80
N ALA A 11 -11.01 10.74 0.30
CA ALA A 11 -11.01 11.74 1.38
C ALA A 11 -9.75 11.68 2.25
N TYR A 12 -9.02 10.59 2.22
CA TYR A 12 -7.83 10.38 3.04
C TYR A 12 -6.57 10.35 2.19
N LYS A 13 -5.45 10.86 2.76
CA LYS A 13 -4.13 10.75 2.13
C LYS A 13 -3.52 9.39 2.44
N GLY A 14 -3.59 8.46 1.51
CA GLY A 14 -2.97 7.13 1.58
C GLY A 14 -2.24 6.77 0.30
N GLY A 15 -1.38 5.74 0.37
CA GLY A 15 -0.61 5.31 -0.79
C GLY A 15 -1.48 4.74 -1.91
N LEU A 16 -2.57 4.06 -1.55
CA LEU A 16 -3.48 3.47 -2.53
C LEU A 16 -4.29 4.53 -3.28
N GLU A 17 -4.83 5.50 -2.55
CA GLU A 17 -5.56 6.65 -3.11
C GLU A 17 -4.67 7.40 -4.10
N ARG A 18 -3.39 7.59 -3.76
CA ARG A 18 -2.42 8.23 -4.63
C ARG A 18 -2.19 7.43 -5.91
N ILE A 19 -1.98 6.12 -5.81
CA ILE A 19 -1.76 5.24 -6.98
C ILE A 19 -2.96 5.27 -7.92
N PHE A 20 -4.20 5.27 -7.41
CA PHE A 20 -5.38 5.41 -8.26
C PHE A 20 -5.40 6.74 -9.00
N CYS A 21 -5.15 7.86 -8.30
CA CYS A 21 -5.12 9.18 -8.93
C CYS A 21 -4.02 9.28 -10.00
N ASP A 22 -2.80 8.85 -9.69
CA ASP A 22 -1.66 8.92 -10.61
C ASP A 22 -1.92 8.05 -11.85
N LYS A 23 -2.45 6.84 -11.68
CA LYS A 23 -2.80 5.93 -12.77
C LYS A 23 -3.89 6.51 -13.68
N MET A 24 -4.98 7.01 -13.12
CA MET A 24 -6.06 7.62 -13.88
C MET A 24 -5.59 8.88 -14.62
N ASN A 25 -4.82 9.73 -13.95
CA ASN A 25 -4.24 10.93 -14.56
C ASN A 25 -3.35 10.59 -15.75
N TYR A 26 -2.49 9.56 -15.62
CA TYR A 26 -1.64 9.09 -16.72
C TYR A 26 -2.47 8.63 -17.92
N LEU A 27 -3.49 7.80 -17.69
CA LEU A 27 -4.33 7.25 -18.76
C LEU A 27 -5.08 8.34 -19.54
N VAL A 28 -5.58 9.34 -18.84
CA VAL A 28 -6.28 10.47 -19.48
C VAL A 28 -5.30 11.36 -20.25
N ARG A 29 -4.12 11.64 -19.69
CA ARG A 29 -3.14 12.56 -20.29
C ARG A 29 -2.42 11.95 -21.49
N ASN A 30 -2.02 10.69 -21.36
CA ASN A 30 -1.12 10.05 -22.32
C ASN A 30 -1.82 9.08 -23.27
N CYS A 31 -3.00 8.57 -22.92
CA CYS A 31 -3.69 7.53 -23.70
C CYS A 31 -5.08 7.96 -24.20
N SER A 32 -5.54 9.15 -23.87
CA SER A 32 -6.86 9.69 -24.23
C SER A 32 -8.03 8.76 -23.82
N TYR A 33 -7.90 8.08 -22.68
CA TYR A 33 -8.98 7.26 -22.14
C TYR A 33 -10.07 8.15 -21.54
N ASP A 34 -11.33 7.76 -21.74
CA ASP A 34 -12.49 8.36 -21.06
C ASP A 34 -12.64 7.67 -19.70
N ILE A 35 -12.43 8.38 -18.61
CA ILE A 35 -12.43 7.82 -17.25
C ILE A 35 -13.54 8.43 -16.41
N THR A 36 -14.37 7.56 -15.85
CA THR A 36 -15.28 7.90 -14.76
C THR A 36 -14.82 7.25 -13.47
N PHE A 37 -14.62 8.05 -12.43
CA PHE A 37 -14.28 7.58 -11.10
C PHE A 37 -15.52 7.59 -10.21
N ILE A 38 -15.92 6.43 -9.73
CA ILE A 38 -17.09 6.24 -8.87
C ILE A 38 -16.62 5.99 -7.43
N THR A 39 -17.08 6.84 -6.52
CA THR A 39 -16.95 6.64 -5.07
C THR A 39 -18.31 6.28 -4.46
N TYR A 40 -18.31 5.75 -3.24
CA TYR A 40 -19.55 5.45 -2.54
C TYR A 40 -19.59 6.00 -1.09
N GLU A 41 -18.49 6.63 -0.66
CA GLU A 41 -18.33 7.22 0.67
C GLU A 41 -17.61 8.59 0.67
N GLN A 42 -17.45 9.25 -0.48
CA GLN A 42 -16.75 10.52 -0.58
C GLN A 42 -17.45 11.64 0.19
N GLY A 43 -18.72 11.78 -0.04
CA GLY A 43 -19.52 12.83 0.55
C GLY A 43 -19.04 14.23 0.22
N ASN A 44 -19.06 15.09 1.23
CA ASN A 44 -18.61 16.48 1.11
C ASN A 44 -17.12 16.66 1.39
N HIS A 45 -16.37 15.57 1.55
CA HIS A 45 -14.93 15.65 1.76
C HIS A 45 -14.22 16.02 0.46
N PRO A 46 -13.23 16.93 0.51
CA PRO A 46 -12.41 17.23 -0.66
C PRO A 46 -11.60 16.00 -1.08
N LEU A 47 -11.22 15.95 -2.34
CA LEU A 47 -10.27 14.95 -2.83
C LEU A 47 -8.89 15.23 -2.25
N SER A 48 -8.24 14.22 -1.68
CA SER A 48 -6.92 14.38 -1.04
C SER A 48 -5.76 14.50 -2.04
N TYR A 49 -6.00 14.10 -3.29
CA TYR A 49 -5.03 14.19 -4.39
C TYR A 49 -5.68 14.84 -5.61
N ASN A 50 -4.85 15.49 -6.42
CA ASN A 50 -5.30 16.13 -7.64
C ASN A 50 -5.69 15.07 -8.68
N ILE A 51 -6.88 15.21 -9.22
CA ILE A 51 -7.39 14.44 -10.35
C ILE A 51 -7.51 15.38 -11.55
N ASP A 52 -7.18 14.91 -12.73
CA ASP A 52 -7.31 15.65 -13.98
C ASP A 52 -8.79 16.02 -14.23
N ASP A 53 -9.05 17.26 -14.59
CA ASP A 53 -10.42 17.81 -14.75
C ASP A 53 -11.27 17.06 -15.79
N ARG A 54 -10.65 16.29 -16.68
CA ARG A 54 -11.32 15.43 -17.66
C ARG A 54 -11.88 14.15 -17.04
N ILE A 55 -11.47 13.78 -15.82
CA ILE A 55 -12.00 12.62 -15.10
C ILE A 55 -13.32 12.99 -14.43
N LYS A 56 -14.37 12.32 -14.84
CA LYS A 56 -15.69 12.48 -14.22
C LYS A 56 -15.72 11.79 -12.87
N VAL A 57 -16.07 12.51 -11.80
CA VAL A 57 -16.20 11.94 -10.45
C VAL A 57 -17.66 11.85 -10.06
N ILE A 58 -18.12 10.68 -9.61
CA ILE A 58 -19.50 10.43 -9.17
C ILE A 58 -19.46 9.77 -7.79
N ASP A 59 -20.09 10.38 -6.77
CA ASP A 59 -20.28 9.72 -5.48
C ASP A 59 -21.67 9.09 -5.39
N LEU A 60 -21.72 7.79 -5.06
CA LEU A 60 -22.97 7.05 -4.88
C LEU A 60 -23.64 7.30 -3.52
N ASP A 61 -22.96 7.99 -2.62
CA ASP A 61 -23.47 8.43 -1.32
C ASP A 61 -24.17 7.32 -0.50
N THR A 62 -23.52 6.18 -0.34
CA THR A 62 -24.11 5.04 0.39
C THR A 62 -23.77 5.00 1.87
N ARG A 63 -22.67 5.66 2.30
CA ARG A 63 -22.33 5.96 3.70
C ARG A 63 -22.29 4.76 4.64
N PHE A 64 -21.50 3.72 4.32
CA PHE A 64 -21.29 2.57 5.20
C PHE A 64 -20.70 2.93 6.57
N VAL A 65 -19.91 4.01 6.65
CA VAL A 65 -19.40 4.56 7.92
C VAL A 65 -20.51 4.81 8.92
N SER A 66 -21.73 5.14 8.47
CA SER A 66 -22.89 5.33 9.34
C SER A 66 -23.26 4.08 10.15
N LEU A 67 -22.82 2.90 9.71
CA LEU A 67 -23.10 1.62 10.38
C LEU A 67 -22.45 1.52 11.76
N PHE A 68 -21.34 2.23 12.01
CA PHE A 68 -20.65 2.19 13.30
C PHE A 68 -21.47 2.81 14.45
N LYS A 69 -22.52 3.56 14.14
CA LYS A 69 -23.45 4.14 15.13
C LYS A 69 -24.43 3.12 15.73
N TYR A 70 -24.54 1.93 15.14
CA TYR A 70 -25.55 0.93 15.49
C TYR A 70 -24.94 -0.27 16.23
N ASN A 71 -25.76 -0.94 17.07
CA ASN A 71 -25.40 -2.23 17.66
C ASN A 71 -25.27 -3.31 16.58
N VAL A 72 -24.66 -4.45 16.95
CA VAL A 72 -24.28 -5.52 16.01
C VAL A 72 -25.45 -6.04 15.17
N LEU A 73 -26.61 -6.29 15.78
CA LEU A 73 -27.79 -6.80 15.06
C LEU A 73 -28.35 -5.78 14.06
N LEU A 74 -28.54 -4.54 14.50
CA LEU A 74 -29.07 -3.49 13.63
C LEU A 74 -28.06 -3.13 12.53
N ARG A 75 -26.77 -3.19 12.83
CA ARG A 75 -25.68 -3.03 11.87
C ARG A 75 -25.76 -4.06 10.75
N PHE A 76 -26.02 -5.33 11.10
CA PHE A 76 -26.17 -6.41 10.12
C PHE A 76 -27.30 -6.12 9.12
N PHE A 77 -28.52 -5.84 9.61
CA PHE A 77 -29.67 -5.55 8.72
C PHE A 77 -29.47 -4.27 7.89
N LYS A 78 -28.92 -3.22 8.50
CA LYS A 78 -28.63 -1.97 7.77
C LYS A 78 -27.53 -2.16 6.72
N SER A 79 -26.54 -3.02 6.98
CA SER A 79 -25.49 -3.32 5.99
C SER A 79 -26.07 -3.97 4.73
N ILE A 80 -27.04 -4.90 4.90
CA ILE A 80 -27.74 -5.53 3.77
C ILE A 80 -28.52 -4.46 2.96
N SER A 81 -29.21 -3.55 3.65
CA SER A 81 -29.94 -2.48 2.98
C SER A 81 -29.02 -1.55 2.20
N LEU A 82 -27.89 -1.14 2.81
CA LEU A 82 -26.91 -0.27 2.15
C LEU A 82 -26.24 -0.97 0.95
N LYS A 83 -25.96 -2.26 1.05
CA LYS A 83 -25.43 -3.03 -0.08
C LYS A 83 -26.41 -3.08 -1.25
N ARG A 84 -27.70 -3.30 -0.98
CA ARG A 84 -28.74 -3.26 -2.02
C ARG A 84 -28.83 -1.86 -2.66
N LEU A 85 -28.74 -0.82 -1.86
CA LEU A 85 -28.73 0.57 -2.35
C LEU A 85 -27.51 0.83 -3.22
N LEU A 86 -26.32 0.41 -2.78
CA LEU A 86 -25.07 0.52 -3.56
C LEU A 86 -25.21 -0.16 -4.92
N ILE A 87 -25.63 -1.44 -4.93
CA ILE A 87 -25.79 -2.21 -6.16
C ILE A 87 -26.76 -1.53 -7.12
N LYS A 88 -27.90 -1.04 -6.60
CA LYS A 88 -28.90 -0.32 -7.41
C LYS A 88 -28.30 0.92 -8.04
N ARG A 89 -27.72 1.82 -7.23
CA ARG A 89 -27.15 3.09 -7.70
C ARG A 89 -25.99 2.85 -8.66
N LEU A 90 -25.14 1.88 -8.36
CA LEU A 90 -24.02 1.51 -9.23
C LEU A 90 -24.50 0.96 -10.57
N ALA A 91 -25.49 0.05 -10.58
CA ALA A 91 -26.04 -0.52 -11.81
C ALA A 91 -26.67 0.59 -12.71
N GLU A 92 -27.41 1.53 -12.11
CA GLU A 92 -27.96 2.68 -12.82
C GLU A 92 -26.85 3.58 -13.40
N THR A 93 -25.80 3.84 -12.62
CA THR A 93 -24.66 4.65 -13.06
C THR A 93 -23.90 3.95 -14.19
N LEU A 94 -23.56 2.67 -14.05
CA LEU A 94 -22.85 1.90 -15.09
C LEU A 94 -23.67 1.79 -16.38
N LYS A 95 -25.00 1.66 -16.28
CA LYS A 95 -25.88 1.65 -17.44
C LYS A 95 -25.83 2.98 -18.22
N ASN A 96 -25.69 4.10 -17.52
CA ASN A 96 -25.58 5.43 -18.14
C ASN A 96 -24.17 5.66 -18.71
N GLU A 97 -23.14 5.24 -17.98
CA GLU A 97 -21.75 5.42 -18.38
C GLU A 97 -21.32 4.48 -19.52
N LYS A 98 -21.90 3.28 -19.62
CA LYS A 98 -21.57 2.25 -20.63
C LYS A 98 -20.07 1.99 -20.75
N PRO A 99 -19.39 1.59 -19.66
CA PRO A 99 -17.97 1.35 -19.70
C PRO A 99 -17.59 0.12 -20.52
N ASP A 100 -16.42 0.17 -21.16
CA ASP A 100 -15.78 -1.01 -21.76
C ASP A 100 -15.28 -1.94 -20.65
N LEU A 101 -14.65 -1.37 -19.63
CA LEU A 101 -14.11 -2.09 -18.48
C LEU A 101 -14.40 -1.37 -17.17
N VAL A 102 -14.56 -2.14 -16.08
CA VAL A 102 -14.71 -1.65 -14.72
C VAL A 102 -13.57 -2.14 -13.86
N VAL A 103 -12.85 -1.24 -13.21
CA VAL A 103 -11.73 -1.55 -12.32
C VAL A 103 -12.15 -1.29 -10.88
N CYS A 104 -11.94 -2.25 -9.99
CA CYS A 104 -12.22 -2.09 -8.57
C CYS A 104 -11.10 -2.70 -7.72
N ALA A 105 -10.94 -2.23 -6.48
CA ALA A 105 -9.98 -2.78 -5.53
C ALA A 105 -10.64 -3.69 -4.50
N THR A 106 -9.87 -4.65 -3.98
CA THR A 106 -10.31 -5.56 -2.91
C THR A 106 -10.25 -4.93 -1.51
N TYR A 107 -10.33 -3.60 -1.40
CA TYR A 107 -10.03 -2.90 -0.15
C TYR A 107 -11.03 -3.19 0.98
N GLU A 108 -12.31 -3.30 0.67
CA GLU A 108 -13.33 -3.61 1.66
C GLU A 108 -14.08 -4.88 1.25
N PHE A 109 -13.71 -5.97 1.87
CA PHE A 109 -14.09 -7.36 1.61
C PHE A 109 -15.56 -7.66 1.38
N TYR A 110 -16.43 -6.69 1.52
CA TYR A 110 -17.87 -6.94 1.47
C TYR A 110 -18.57 -6.21 0.33
N ILE A 111 -17.89 -5.28 -0.31
CA ILE A 111 -18.51 -4.40 -1.30
C ILE A 111 -18.12 -4.79 -2.71
N SER A 112 -16.82 -5.02 -2.95
CA SER A 112 -16.34 -5.46 -4.26
C SER A 112 -17.00 -6.75 -4.71
N GLU A 113 -17.19 -7.73 -3.82
CA GLU A 113 -17.82 -8.99 -4.16
C GLU A 113 -19.28 -8.85 -4.60
N CYS A 114 -20.01 -7.90 -4.00
CA CYS A 114 -21.40 -7.67 -4.37
C CYS A 114 -21.56 -7.06 -5.76
N ILE A 115 -20.60 -6.28 -6.22
CA ILE A 115 -20.64 -5.62 -7.54
C ILE A 115 -20.22 -6.55 -8.67
N LEU A 116 -19.42 -7.60 -8.40
CA LEU A 116 -18.97 -8.57 -9.40
C LEU A 116 -20.09 -9.46 -9.96
N ASP A 117 -21.31 -9.35 -9.45
CA ASP A 117 -22.51 -9.99 -10.03
C ASP A 117 -23.13 -9.16 -11.18
N LEU A 118 -22.70 -7.91 -11.35
CA LEU A 118 -23.19 -7.07 -12.43
C LEU A 118 -22.61 -7.51 -13.79
N PRO A 119 -23.37 -7.35 -14.91
CA PRO A 119 -22.99 -7.87 -16.22
C PRO A 119 -21.95 -6.97 -16.93
N TYR A 120 -20.80 -6.74 -16.30
CA TYR A 120 -19.71 -5.95 -16.85
C TYR A 120 -18.38 -6.70 -16.78
N ASN A 121 -17.42 -6.28 -17.57
CA ASN A 121 -16.06 -6.81 -17.53
C ASN A 121 -15.29 -6.15 -16.36
N PHE A 122 -15.08 -6.91 -15.29
CA PHE A 122 -14.36 -6.42 -14.11
C PHE A 122 -12.90 -6.83 -14.12
N ILE A 123 -12.03 -5.87 -13.77
CA ILE A 123 -10.66 -6.10 -13.31
C ILE A 123 -10.62 -5.80 -11.82
N VAL A 124 -10.09 -6.73 -11.03
CA VAL A 124 -9.97 -6.58 -9.58
C VAL A 124 -8.51 -6.35 -9.21
N GLU A 125 -8.21 -5.29 -8.49
CA GLU A 125 -6.86 -5.00 -7.98
C GLU A 125 -6.73 -5.43 -6.52
N SER A 126 -5.76 -6.31 -6.22
CA SER A 126 -5.41 -6.69 -4.85
C SER A 126 -4.26 -5.83 -4.34
N HIS A 127 -4.54 -4.91 -3.43
CA HIS A 127 -3.55 -4.04 -2.80
C HIS A 127 -3.18 -4.47 -1.38
N LEU A 128 -3.86 -5.48 -0.85
CA LEU A 128 -3.58 -6.06 0.46
C LEU A 128 -3.02 -7.47 0.28
N CYS A 129 -2.05 -7.82 1.11
CA CYS A 129 -1.55 -9.18 1.20
C CYS A 129 -2.69 -10.14 1.59
N MET A 130 -2.99 -11.11 0.72
CA MET A 130 -4.06 -12.09 0.96
C MET A 130 -3.88 -12.82 2.29
N ASN A 131 -2.66 -13.25 2.60
CA ASN A 131 -2.36 -13.95 3.85
C ASN A 131 -2.63 -13.12 5.10
N ALA A 132 -2.35 -11.81 5.07
CA ALA A 132 -2.67 -10.91 6.18
C ALA A 132 -4.18 -10.79 6.39
N VAL A 133 -4.91 -10.78 5.30
CA VAL A 133 -6.37 -10.74 5.30
C VAL A 133 -6.95 -12.01 5.91
N LEU A 134 -6.52 -13.17 5.45
CA LEU A 134 -6.98 -14.46 5.98
C LEU A 134 -6.59 -14.62 7.45
N SER A 135 -5.36 -14.26 7.83
CA SER A 135 -4.88 -14.38 9.21
C SER A 135 -5.63 -13.48 10.19
N SER A 136 -6.07 -12.31 9.75
CA SER A 136 -6.88 -11.40 10.59
C SER A 136 -8.25 -11.98 10.96
N ARG A 137 -8.73 -12.99 10.23
CA ARG A 137 -10.01 -13.68 10.45
C ARG A 137 -9.90 -14.96 11.28
N LEU A 138 -8.66 -15.40 11.58
CA LEU A 138 -8.46 -16.58 12.42
C LEU A 138 -8.78 -16.22 13.87
N HIS A 139 -9.82 -16.84 14.42
CA HIS A 139 -10.20 -16.73 15.81
C HIS A 139 -9.95 -18.07 16.52
N ASN A 140 -9.64 -18.02 17.81
CA ASN A 140 -9.47 -19.22 18.65
C ASN A 140 -10.77 -20.02 18.83
N ASN A 141 -11.91 -19.49 18.39
CA ASN A 141 -13.20 -20.15 18.46
C ASN A 141 -13.47 -20.92 17.15
N PHE A 142 -13.64 -22.23 17.25
CA PHE A 142 -13.89 -23.14 16.13
C PHE A 142 -15.10 -22.75 15.26
N LEU A 143 -16.20 -22.33 15.87
CA LEU A 143 -17.42 -21.93 15.14
C LEU A 143 -17.16 -20.64 14.31
N VAL A 144 -16.48 -19.65 14.90
CA VAL A 144 -16.12 -18.41 14.23
C VAL A 144 -15.17 -18.70 13.06
N SER A 145 -14.20 -19.59 13.26
CA SER A 145 -13.26 -20.02 12.21
C SER A 145 -13.96 -20.72 11.05
N SER A 146 -14.97 -21.56 11.34
CA SER A 146 -15.75 -22.27 10.31
C SER A 146 -16.61 -21.30 9.48
N VAL A 147 -17.24 -20.32 10.11
CA VAL A 147 -18.00 -19.27 9.42
C VAL A 147 -17.06 -18.41 8.56
N ALA A 148 -15.88 -18.07 9.07
CA ALA A 148 -14.88 -17.34 8.31
C ALA A 148 -14.44 -18.09 7.05
N LYS A 149 -14.22 -19.39 7.12
CA LYS A 149 -13.87 -20.23 5.94
C LYS A 149 -14.99 -20.24 4.88
N LEU A 150 -16.26 -20.37 5.29
CA LEU A 150 -17.38 -20.30 4.35
C LEU A 150 -17.45 -18.94 3.67
N PHE A 151 -17.14 -17.88 4.42
CA PHE A 151 -17.09 -16.53 3.89
C PHE A 151 -15.94 -16.36 2.89
N ASP A 152 -14.75 -16.93 3.18
CA ASP A 152 -13.61 -16.91 2.26
C ASP A 152 -13.93 -17.66 0.94
N LEU A 153 -14.59 -18.83 1.01
CA LEU A 153 -15.04 -19.55 -0.18
C LEU A 153 -16.02 -18.72 -1.03
N TRP A 154 -16.96 -18.04 -0.39
CA TRP A 154 -17.87 -17.13 -1.07
C TRP A 154 -17.11 -15.97 -1.73
N HIS A 155 -16.17 -15.35 -1.01
CA HIS A 155 -15.31 -14.29 -1.52
C HIS A 155 -14.54 -14.72 -2.77
N PHE A 156 -13.83 -15.85 -2.70
CA PHE A 156 -13.09 -16.39 -3.84
C PHE A 156 -14.00 -16.72 -5.03
N SER A 157 -15.20 -17.25 -4.76
CA SER A 157 -16.17 -17.51 -5.84
C SER A 157 -16.62 -16.24 -6.57
N LYS A 158 -16.68 -15.10 -5.86
CA LYS A 158 -16.98 -13.80 -6.47
C LYS A 158 -15.82 -13.28 -7.29
N ILE A 159 -14.60 -13.34 -6.75
CA ILE A 159 -13.39 -12.92 -7.49
C ILE A 159 -13.23 -13.70 -8.79
N ASN A 160 -13.63 -14.97 -8.83
CA ASN A 160 -13.63 -15.79 -10.06
C ASN A 160 -14.55 -15.27 -11.17
N LYS A 161 -15.43 -14.31 -10.91
CA LYS A 161 -16.24 -13.65 -11.94
C LYS A 161 -15.52 -12.49 -12.64
N ALA A 162 -14.42 -12.02 -12.06
CA ALA A 162 -13.60 -11.00 -12.71
C ALA A 162 -12.92 -11.57 -13.96
N LYS A 163 -12.71 -10.74 -14.96
CA LYS A 163 -11.92 -11.08 -16.15
C LYS A 163 -10.44 -11.23 -15.83
N MET A 164 -9.96 -10.48 -14.83
CA MET A 164 -8.57 -10.49 -14.40
C MET A 164 -8.49 -10.06 -12.92
N LEU A 165 -7.65 -10.74 -12.16
CA LEU A 165 -7.16 -10.30 -10.87
C LEU A 165 -5.74 -9.72 -11.05
N VAL A 166 -5.51 -8.51 -10.59
CA VAL A 166 -4.18 -7.90 -10.59
C VAL A 166 -3.62 -7.92 -9.19
N THR A 167 -2.44 -8.51 -9.03
CA THR A 167 -1.67 -8.51 -7.79
C THR A 167 -0.41 -7.65 -7.94
N LEU A 168 0.20 -7.24 -6.84
CA LEU A 168 1.36 -6.36 -6.88
C LEU A 168 2.69 -7.11 -6.89
N THR A 169 2.68 -8.41 -6.52
CA THR A 169 3.86 -9.26 -6.35
C THR A 169 3.60 -10.67 -6.88
N GLU A 170 4.66 -11.36 -7.29
CA GLU A 170 4.58 -12.77 -7.70
C GLU A 170 4.22 -13.69 -6.50
N ALA A 171 4.68 -13.33 -5.29
CA ALA A 171 4.33 -14.05 -4.10
C ALA A 171 2.82 -13.98 -3.80
N ASP A 172 2.19 -12.80 -3.92
CA ASP A 172 0.75 -12.65 -3.72
C ASP A 172 -0.05 -13.36 -4.83
N LYS A 173 0.41 -13.28 -6.10
CA LYS A 173 -0.15 -14.08 -7.20
C LYS A 173 -0.17 -15.57 -6.90
N LYS A 174 0.95 -16.09 -6.37
CA LYS A 174 1.05 -17.51 -5.99
C LYS A 174 0.06 -17.87 -4.89
N ASP A 175 -0.16 -16.98 -3.93
CA ASP A 175 -1.10 -17.22 -2.85
C ASP A 175 -2.55 -17.14 -3.34
N TRP A 176 -2.90 -16.14 -4.14
CA TRP A 176 -4.22 -16.05 -4.78
C TRP A 176 -4.51 -17.26 -5.67
N GLY A 177 -3.54 -17.73 -6.44
CA GLY A 177 -3.69 -18.88 -7.35
C GLY A 177 -4.02 -20.22 -6.66
N LYS A 178 -3.88 -20.30 -5.32
CA LYS A 178 -4.35 -21.46 -4.53
C LYS A 178 -5.86 -21.45 -4.32
N HIS A 179 -6.54 -20.33 -4.53
CA HIS A 179 -7.92 -20.10 -4.11
C HIS A 179 -8.85 -19.65 -5.24
N VAL A 180 -8.33 -19.03 -6.27
CA VAL A 180 -9.12 -18.51 -7.40
C VAL A 180 -8.69 -19.16 -8.72
N SER A 181 -9.63 -19.24 -9.66
CA SER A 181 -9.43 -19.79 -11.01
C SER A 181 -9.38 -18.71 -12.10
N THR A 182 -9.67 -17.44 -11.76
CA THR A 182 -9.53 -16.34 -12.68
C THR A 182 -8.07 -16.10 -13.01
N ASP A 183 -7.79 -15.58 -14.20
CA ASP A 183 -6.43 -15.20 -14.60
C ASP A 183 -5.85 -14.15 -13.65
N ILE A 184 -4.57 -14.31 -13.29
CA ILE A 184 -3.87 -13.41 -12.39
C ILE A 184 -2.67 -12.78 -13.10
N MET A 185 -2.63 -11.46 -13.15
CA MET A 185 -1.50 -10.71 -13.68
C MET A 185 -0.81 -9.93 -12.55
N VAL A 186 0.53 -9.92 -12.55
CA VAL A 186 1.29 -9.10 -11.61
C VAL A 186 1.61 -7.77 -12.24
N ILE A 187 1.13 -6.68 -11.67
CA ILE A 187 1.51 -5.31 -12.05
C ILE A 187 1.85 -4.55 -10.76
N PRO A 188 3.14 -4.30 -10.49
CA PRO A 188 3.57 -3.57 -9.31
C PRO A 188 3.02 -2.15 -9.28
N ASN A 189 2.98 -1.55 -8.08
CA ASN A 189 2.74 -0.13 -7.97
C ASN A 189 3.88 0.66 -8.59
N MET A 190 3.56 1.80 -9.18
CA MET A 190 4.55 2.75 -9.67
C MET A 190 5.01 3.67 -8.55
N VAL A 191 6.25 4.13 -8.64
CA VAL A 191 6.75 5.23 -7.82
C VAL A 191 6.10 6.53 -8.28
N THR A 192 5.58 7.28 -7.33
CA THR A 192 4.83 8.51 -7.62
C THR A 192 5.72 9.62 -8.16
N TRP A 193 6.94 9.69 -7.66
CA TRP A 193 7.91 10.67 -8.11
C TRP A 193 9.31 10.07 -8.10
N TYR A 194 10.02 10.29 -9.18
CA TYR A 194 11.42 9.92 -9.34
C TYR A 194 12.20 11.21 -9.58
N PRO A 195 12.87 11.78 -8.55
CA PRO A 195 13.51 13.08 -8.66
C PRO A 195 14.66 13.06 -9.68
N ASP A 196 14.74 14.07 -10.56
CA ASP A 196 15.84 14.21 -11.52
C ASP A 196 17.16 14.47 -10.80
N ILE A 197 17.12 15.30 -9.78
CA ILE A 197 18.26 15.68 -8.95
C ILE A 197 18.04 15.19 -7.52
N ILE A 198 19.04 14.56 -6.95
CA ILE A 198 19.06 14.13 -5.55
C ILE A 198 20.25 14.73 -4.82
N THR A 199 20.12 14.85 -3.51
CA THR A 199 21.25 15.24 -2.64
C THR A 199 22.40 14.24 -2.80
N PRO A 200 23.64 14.69 -3.11
CA PRO A 200 24.80 13.82 -3.17
C PRO A 200 24.94 13.01 -1.88
N TYR A 201 25.21 11.71 -2.02
CA TYR A 201 25.14 10.81 -0.87
C TYR A 201 26.11 11.17 0.25
N ASN A 202 27.31 11.65 -0.10
CA ASN A 202 28.33 12.10 0.85
C ASN A 202 27.96 13.35 1.66
N GLU A 203 26.94 14.11 1.20
CA GLU A 203 26.41 15.31 1.87
C GLU A 203 25.25 15.00 2.80
N ARG A 204 24.73 13.76 2.76
CA ARG A 204 23.59 13.35 3.57
C ARG A 204 23.94 13.24 5.04
N PRO A 205 23.04 13.66 5.95
CA PRO A 205 23.27 13.56 7.38
C PRO A 205 23.28 12.10 7.86
N LYS A 206 23.81 11.86 9.05
CA LYS A 206 23.73 10.58 9.79
C LYS A 206 22.31 10.34 10.27
N ARG A 207 21.42 10.04 9.34
CA ARG A 207 19.97 9.99 9.55
C ARG A 207 19.38 8.72 8.95
N ILE A 208 18.59 8.03 9.76
CA ILE A 208 17.72 6.93 9.35
C ILE A 208 16.31 7.47 9.26
N ILE A 209 15.60 7.16 8.19
CA ILE A 209 14.21 7.56 8.01
C ILE A 209 13.30 6.33 7.92
N CYS A 210 12.10 6.46 8.45
CA CYS A 210 11.01 5.50 8.35
C CYS A 210 9.71 6.26 8.07
N ALA A 211 8.82 5.67 7.30
CA ALA A 211 7.52 6.28 7.00
C ALA A 211 6.40 5.23 6.98
N GLY A 212 5.26 5.57 7.57
CA GLY A 212 4.10 4.68 7.57
C GLY A 212 3.10 4.96 8.68
N ARG A 213 1.97 4.23 8.65
CA ARG A 213 0.97 4.33 9.71
C ARG A 213 1.54 3.82 11.05
N LEU A 214 1.24 4.52 12.13
CA LEU A 214 1.67 4.11 13.48
C LEU A 214 0.70 3.05 14.03
N ASP A 215 0.76 1.85 13.44
CA ASP A 215 -0.05 0.69 13.80
C ASP A 215 0.82 -0.58 13.95
N LYS A 216 0.19 -1.68 14.34
CA LYS A 216 0.90 -2.96 14.53
C LYS A 216 1.53 -3.49 13.24
N GLN A 217 0.94 -3.20 12.08
CA GLN A 217 1.42 -3.68 10.79
C GLN A 217 2.84 -3.18 10.53
N LYS A 218 3.11 -1.90 10.78
CA LYS A 218 4.39 -1.24 10.45
C LYS A 218 5.55 -1.58 11.39
N GLY A 219 5.27 -2.18 12.56
CA GLY A 219 6.28 -2.80 13.39
C GLY A 219 7.36 -1.85 13.94
N PHE A 220 7.04 -0.57 14.16
CA PHE A 220 8.00 0.39 14.72
C PHE A 220 8.49 0.03 16.13
N ASP A 221 7.76 -0.80 16.85
CA ASP A 221 8.21 -1.41 18.09
C ASP A 221 9.48 -2.25 17.89
N TYR A 222 9.56 -3.04 16.82
CA TYR A 222 10.78 -3.78 16.46
C TYR A 222 11.96 -2.86 16.17
N LEU A 223 11.73 -1.75 15.47
CA LEU A 223 12.77 -0.76 15.18
C LEU A 223 13.32 -0.11 16.45
N ILE A 224 12.44 0.29 17.39
CA ILE A 224 12.84 0.88 18.65
C ILE A 224 13.71 -0.10 19.46
N GLU A 225 13.29 -1.36 19.54
CA GLU A 225 14.08 -2.40 20.24
C GLU A 225 15.43 -2.67 19.54
N ALA A 226 15.46 -2.74 18.21
CA ALA A 226 16.70 -2.93 17.46
C ALA A 226 17.67 -1.75 17.67
N TRP A 227 17.17 -0.53 17.59
CA TRP A 227 17.99 0.66 17.82
C TRP A 227 18.53 0.72 19.26
N ALA A 228 17.74 0.35 20.26
CA ALA A 228 18.15 0.32 21.65
C ALA A 228 19.40 -0.54 21.90
N LEU A 229 19.64 -1.58 21.09
CA LEU A 229 20.81 -2.45 21.19
C LEU A 229 22.13 -1.76 20.80
N ILE A 230 22.07 -0.77 19.90
CA ILE A 230 23.26 -0.16 19.29
C ILE A 230 23.38 1.34 19.49
N ALA A 231 22.32 2.03 19.92
CA ALA A 231 22.22 3.49 20.01
C ALA A 231 23.41 4.16 20.74
N LYS A 232 23.89 3.57 21.83
CA LYS A 232 25.02 4.11 22.60
C LYS A 232 26.33 4.15 21.82
N LYS A 233 26.49 3.27 20.82
CA LYS A 233 27.70 3.23 19.97
C LYS A 233 27.67 4.34 18.90
N TYR A 234 26.49 4.83 18.56
CA TYR A 234 26.27 5.78 17.46
C TYR A 234 25.49 7.03 17.90
N PRO A 235 26.03 7.84 18.83
CA PRO A 235 25.31 8.97 19.42
C PRO A 235 24.96 10.06 18.40
N ASP A 236 25.67 10.13 17.27
CA ASP A 236 25.46 11.13 16.21
C ASP A 236 24.37 10.73 15.22
N TRP A 237 23.88 9.50 15.26
CA TRP A 237 22.82 9.04 14.35
C TRP A 237 21.44 9.33 14.92
N LYS A 238 20.53 9.73 14.02
CA LYS A 238 19.14 10.01 14.35
C LYS A 238 18.21 9.10 13.56
N ILE A 239 17.06 8.79 14.15
CA ILE A 239 15.97 8.07 13.50
C ILE A 239 14.72 8.93 13.53
N ASP A 240 14.20 9.26 12.36
CA ASP A 240 12.96 10.00 12.19
C ASP A 240 11.87 9.10 11.62
N ILE A 241 10.75 9.01 12.32
CA ILE A 241 9.58 8.21 11.93
C ILE A 241 8.46 9.16 11.53
N PHE A 242 8.09 9.18 10.25
CA PHE A 242 7.00 10.00 9.74
C PHE A 242 5.70 9.19 9.66
N GLY A 243 4.69 9.61 10.42
CA GLY A 243 3.42 8.92 10.39
C GLY A 243 2.38 9.39 11.40
N HIS A 244 1.20 8.80 11.29
CA HIS A 244 0.12 8.96 12.25
C HIS A 244 -0.54 7.59 12.52
N GLY A 245 -1.22 7.46 13.65
CA GLY A 245 -1.96 6.25 14.01
C GLY A 245 -2.07 6.07 15.52
N ASP A 246 -2.86 5.07 15.92
CA ASP A 246 -3.27 4.84 17.30
C ASP A 246 -2.11 4.46 18.23
N LEU A 247 -0.99 3.98 17.69
CA LEU A 247 0.16 3.59 18.51
C LEU A 247 1.13 4.74 18.81
N LYS A 248 0.88 5.99 18.38
CA LYS A 248 1.82 7.11 18.57
C LYS A 248 2.27 7.25 20.01
N ASP A 249 1.33 7.28 20.95
CA ASP A 249 1.64 7.46 22.38
C ASP A 249 2.36 6.24 22.97
N ALA A 250 2.00 5.03 22.55
CA ALA A 250 2.66 3.81 23.00
C ALA A 250 4.12 3.76 22.50
N LEU A 251 4.37 4.12 21.24
CA LEU A 251 5.72 4.18 20.67
C LEU A 251 6.57 5.26 21.35
N ASN A 252 6.03 6.46 21.61
CA ASN A 252 6.73 7.50 22.37
C ASN A 252 7.12 7.04 23.78
N LYS A 253 6.22 6.32 24.48
CA LYS A 253 6.55 5.71 25.78
C LYS A 253 7.66 4.66 25.66
N MET A 254 7.69 3.87 24.58
CA MET A 254 8.77 2.92 24.35
C MET A 254 10.12 3.64 24.16
N ILE A 255 10.15 4.68 23.31
CA ILE A 255 11.35 5.52 23.09
C ILE A 255 11.87 6.07 24.43
N ALA A 256 11.00 6.64 25.25
CA ALA A 256 11.37 7.19 26.57
C ALA A 256 11.87 6.10 27.53
N ASN A 257 11.19 4.95 27.60
CA ASN A 257 11.62 3.84 28.46
C ASN A 257 13.01 3.28 28.07
N ARG A 258 13.39 3.38 26.79
CA ARG A 258 14.71 2.99 26.25
C ARG A 258 15.73 4.13 26.32
N LYS A 259 15.34 5.35 26.77
CA LYS A 259 16.17 6.58 26.85
C LYS A 259 16.74 6.97 25.47
N LEU A 260 15.88 6.93 24.47
CA LEU A 260 16.23 7.19 23.06
C LEU A 260 15.72 8.53 22.54
N GLU A 261 15.13 9.40 23.38
CA GLU A 261 14.47 10.66 22.98
C GLU A 261 15.42 11.64 22.28
N ASN A 262 16.71 11.54 22.54
CA ASN A 262 17.72 12.35 21.88
C ASN A 262 18.11 11.83 20.48
N GLN A 263 17.68 10.62 20.11
CA GLN A 263 18.09 9.96 18.85
C GLN A 263 16.89 9.47 18.01
N MET A 264 15.68 9.38 18.57
CA MET A 264 14.48 8.94 17.86
C MET A 264 13.35 9.94 18.04
N GLU A 265 12.72 10.32 16.94
CA GLU A 265 11.57 11.24 16.97
C GLU A 265 10.44 10.76 16.04
N ILE A 266 9.19 10.93 16.49
CA ILE A 266 7.99 10.62 15.70
C ILE A 266 7.36 11.93 15.22
N HIS A 267 7.45 12.16 13.93
CA HIS A 267 6.89 13.31 13.22
C HIS A 267 5.49 13.03 12.67
N ASN A 268 4.72 14.08 12.46
CA ASN A 268 3.48 13.97 11.71
C ASN A 268 3.78 13.69 10.22
N PRO A 269 2.80 13.15 9.46
CA PRO A 269 2.94 13.01 8.02
C PRO A 269 3.26 14.35 7.36
N THR A 270 4.07 14.30 6.31
CA THR A 270 4.46 15.49 5.52
C THR A 270 4.16 15.28 4.04
N ASP A 271 3.76 16.34 3.35
CA ASP A 271 3.61 16.34 1.89
C ASP A 271 4.98 16.42 1.18
N ARG A 272 6.05 16.67 1.93
CA ARG A 272 7.44 16.79 1.45
C ARG A 272 8.28 15.56 1.80
N ILE A 273 7.68 14.38 1.84
CA ILE A 273 8.37 13.15 2.27
C ILE A 273 9.60 12.81 1.40
N TYR A 274 9.57 13.18 0.12
CA TYR A 274 10.71 12.96 -0.78
C TYR A 274 11.91 13.85 -0.42
N ASP A 275 11.69 15.08 0.07
CA ASP A 275 12.77 15.92 0.61
C ASP A 275 13.39 15.24 1.84
N GLU A 276 12.57 14.63 2.68
CA GLU A 276 13.03 13.89 3.86
C GLU A 276 13.83 12.64 3.45
N TYR A 277 13.41 11.91 2.42
CA TYR A 277 14.20 10.80 1.87
C TYR A 277 15.55 11.31 1.34
N MET A 278 15.58 12.37 0.53
CA MET A 278 16.82 12.92 -0.03
C MET A 278 17.79 13.43 1.05
N ASN A 279 17.27 13.80 2.22
CA ASN A 279 18.03 14.21 3.40
C ASN A 279 18.20 13.07 4.40
N SER A 280 18.28 11.82 3.95
CA SER A 280 18.49 10.65 4.80
C SER A 280 19.49 9.68 4.18
N SER A 281 20.22 8.97 5.03
CA SER A 281 21.27 8.03 4.61
C SER A 281 20.81 6.58 4.53
N ILE A 282 19.78 6.20 5.29
CA ILE A 282 19.27 4.83 5.37
C ILE A 282 17.75 4.90 5.54
N TYR A 283 17.02 4.03 4.86
CA TYR A 283 15.60 3.79 5.12
C TYR A 283 15.45 2.44 5.84
N VAL A 284 14.60 2.38 6.87
CA VAL A 284 14.29 1.11 7.56
C VAL A 284 12.79 0.83 7.52
N MET A 285 12.42 -0.36 7.04
CA MET A 285 11.06 -0.88 7.09
C MET A 285 10.98 -2.10 8.00
N SER A 286 10.33 -1.93 9.15
CA SER A 286 10.18 -2.97 10.18
C SER A 286 8.81 -3.67 10.14
N SER A 287 8.12 -3.63 9.00
CA SER A 287 6.74 -4.09 8.86
C SER A 287 6.59 -5.60 9.11
N ARG A 288 5.46 -5.99 9.69
CA ARG A 288 5.07 -7.38 9.89
C ARG A 288 4.51 -8.03 8.62
N TYR A 289 3.87 -7.24 7.78
CA TYR A 289 3.36 -7.63 6.47
C TYR A 289 3.10 -6.39 5.61
N GLU A 290 3.19 -6.55 4.31
CA GLU A 290 2.93 -5.50 3.31
C GLU A 290 2.08 -6.07 2.17
N GLY A 291 1.40 -5.19 1.43
CA GLY A 291 0.84 -5.56 0.13
C GLY A 291 1.88 -5.43 -1.00
N PHE A 292 2.83 -4.50 -0.82
CA PHE A 292 3.91 -4.25 -1.77
C PHE A 292 5.13 -3.62 -1.09
N GLY A 293 4.94 -2.50 -0.37
CA GLY A 293 6.02 -1.73 0.21
C GLY A 293 6.37 -0.48 -0.60
N LEU A 294 5.35 0.32 -0.96
CA LEU A 294 5.49 1.54 -1.76
C LEU A 294 6.59 2.47 -1.24
N VAL A 295 6.70 2.62 0.08
CA VAL A 295 7.72 3.43 0.75
C VAL A 295 9.16 2.99 0.44
N LEU A 296 9.39 1.70 0.11
CA LEU A 296 10.70 1.21 -0.31
C LEU A 296 11.10 1.79 -1.66
N ILE A 297 10.20 1.69 -2.65
CA ILE A 297 10.48 2.23 -3.99
C ILE A 297 10.58 3.76 -3.99
N GLU A 298 9.85 4.44 -3.11
CA GLU A 298 9.97 5.89 -2.90
C GLU A 298 11.36 6.25 -2.34
N ALA A 299 11.80 5.59 -1.27
CA ALA A 299 13.13 5.81 -0.69
C ALA A 299 14.24 5.47 -1.70
N MET A 300 14.13 4.34 -2.39
CA MET A 300 15.09 3.91 -3.42
C MET A 300 15.15 4.88 -4.60
N SER A 301 14.03 5.48 -5.02
CA SER A 301 14.00 6.51 -6.08
C SER A 301 14.81 7.75 -5.71
N CYS A 302 14.89 8.06 -4.43
CA CYS A 302 15.72 9.11 -3.86
C CYS A 302 17.18 8.67 -3.60
N GLY A 303 17.56 7.47 -4.00
CA GLY A 303 18.89 6.91 -3.74
C GLY A 303 19.14 6.64 -2.25
N VAL A 304 18.13 6.22 -1.51
CA VAL A 304 18.28 5.81 -0.11
C VAL A 304 18.27 4.27 -0.05
N PRO A 305 19.39 3.64 0.33
CA PRO A 305 19.44 2.19 0.49
C PRO A 305 18.54 1.77 1.65
N CYS A 306 17.83 0.65 1.45
CA CYS A 306 16.81 0.19 2.36
C CYS A 306 17.26 -1.02 3.18
N ILE A 307 16.83 -1.06 4.44
CA ILE A 307 16.83 -2.29 5.27
C ILE A 307 15.37 -2.65 5.49
N SER A 308 14.99 -3.89 5.21
CA SER A 308 13.64 -4.35 5.44
C SER A 308 13.59 -5.73 6.06
N PHE A 309 12.61 -5.99 6.92
CA PHE A 309 12.23 -7.37 7.18
C PHE A 309 11.73 -8.03 5.91
N ASP A 310 12.03 -9.33 5.77
CA ASP A 310 11.43 -10.21 4.75
C ASP A 310 10.02 -10.58 5.19
N CYS A 311 9.15 -9.57 5.24
CA CYS A 311 7.76 -9.79 5.57
C CYS A 311 6.97 -10.26 4.33
N PRO A 312 5.86 -10.99 4.54
CA PRO A 312 5.03 -11.42 3.41
C PRO A 312 4.68 -10.28 2.47
N HIS A 313 5.02 -10.52 1.21
CA HIS A 313 4.80 -9.76 -0.02
C HIS A 313 5.50 -8.40 -0.10
N GLY A 314 6.39 -8.29 -1.05
CA GLY A 314 7.00 -7.04 -1.52
C GLY A 314 8.47 -6.87 -1.24
N PRO A 315 8.97 -6.82 0.01
CA PRO A 315 10.36 -6.43 0.27
C PRO A 315 11.42 -7.22 -0.51
N SER A 316 11.36 -8.55 -0.51
CA SER A 316 12.30 -9.42 -1.23
C SER A 316 12.13 -9.41 -2.76
N GLU A 317 11.00 -8.88 -3.28
CA GLU A 317 10.82 -8.63 -4.72
C GLU A 317 11.29 -7.23 -5.14
N ILE A 318 11.40 -6.30 -4.18
CA ILE A 318 11.84 -4.92 -4.41
C ILE A 318 13.34 -4.79 -4.19
N ILE A 319 13.86 -5.33 -3.10
CA ILE A 319 15.25 -5.19 -2.67
C ILE A 319 16.06 -6.40 -3.13
N SER A 320 17.13 -6.13 -3.87
CA SER A 320 18.20 -7.10 -4.17
C SER A 320 19.18 -7.12 -3.00
N HIS A 321 19.06 -8.14 -2.12
CA HIS A 321 19.85 -8.23 -0.90
C HIS A 321 21.35 -8.15 -1.18
N GLY A 322 22.03 -7.24 -0.50
CA GLY A 322 23.47 -7.02 -0.65
C GLY A 322 23.88 -6.10 -1.81
N GLU A 323 22.96 -5.78 -2.73
CA GLU A 323 23.23 -4.92 -3.88
C GLU A 323 22.65 -3.49 -3.70
N ASP A 324 21.35 -3.40 -3.40
CA ASP A 324 20.63 -2.13 -3.27
C ASP A 324 19.97 -1.93 -1.90
N GLY A 325 20.13 -2.90 -1.00
CA GLY A 325 19.64 -2.88 0.36
C GLY A 325 19.87 -4.20 1.08
N ILE A 326 19.31 -4.32 2.27
CA ILE A 326 19.44 -5.52 3.12
C ILE A 326 18.06 -6.07 3.48
N ILE A 327 17.86 -7.36 3.23
CA ILE A 327 16.69 -8.11 3.69
C ILE A 327 17.06 -8.86 4.96
N VAL A 328 16.22 -8.73 5.99
CA VAL A 328 16.42 -9.30 7.33
C VAL A 328 15.27 -10.27 7.63
N PRO A 329 15.51 -11.44 8.24
CA PRO A 329 14.43 -12.35 8.62
C PRO A 329 13.37 -11.66 9.49
N LEU A 330 12.11 -11.90 9.18
CA LEU A 330 10.96 -11.26 9.84
C LEU A 330 11.03 -11.41 11.37
N GLY A 331 10.94 -10.27 12.06
CA GLY A 331 10.90 -10.21 13.53
C GLY A 331 12.25 -10.44 14.22
N ASN A 332 13.34 -10.65 13.47
CA ASN A 332 14.67 -10.82 14.05
C ASN A 332 15.28 -9.44 14.40
N ILE A 333 14.97 -8.97 15.62
CA ILE A 333 15.40 -7.67 16.14
C ILE A 333 16.94 -7.56 16.17
N SER A 334 17.63 -8.64 16.58
CA SER A 334 19.09 -8.64 16.66
C SER A 334 19.73 -8.49 15.29
N GLU A 335 19.20 -9.17 14.26
CA GLU A 335 19.71 -9.06 12.91
C GLU A 335 19.37 -7.70 12.27
N LEU A 336 18.21 -7.13 12.59
CA LEU A 336 17.87 -5.76 12.20
C LEU A 336 18.89 -4.76 12.78
N ALA A 337 19.23 -4.89 14.06
CA ALA A 337 20.24 -4.05 14.71
C ALA A 337 21.62 -4.20 14.05
N LYS A 338 22.07 -5.43 13.76
CA LYS A 338 23.33 -5.69 13.07
C LYS A 338 23.34 -5.12 11.64
N SER A 339 22.24 -5.22 10.93
CA SER A 339 22.12 -4.69 9.56
C SER A 339 22.17 -3.16 9.55
N ILE A 340 21.55 -2.51 10.55
CA ILE A 340 21.67 -1.06 10.75
C ILE A 340 23.13 -0.70 11.08
N GLU A 341 23.73 -1.40 12.03
CA GLU A 341 25.14 -1.20 12.43
C GLU A 341 26.08 -1.38 11.23
N TRP A 342 25.87 -2.42 10.42
CA TRP A 342 26.66 -2.65 9.22
C TRP A 342 26.54 -1.48 8.22
N MET A 343 25.33 -1.03 7.93
CA MET A 343 25.15 0.15 7.05
C MET A 343 25.77 1.43 7.62
N ILE A 344 25.77 1.61 8.93
CA ILE A 344 26.41 2.76 9.57
C ILE A 344 27.93 2.72 9.36
N THR A 345 28.54 1.58 9.58
CA THR A 345 30.00 1.41 9.58
C THR A 345 30.61 1.26 8.20
N ASN A 346 29.88 0.71 7.23
CA ASN A 346 30.35 0.42 5.87
C ASN A 346 29.89 1.52 4.89
N LYS A 347 30.48 2.72 5.02
CA LYS A 347 30.05 3.90 4.26
C LYS A 347 30.17 3.72 2.74
N ARG A 348 31.25 3.07 2.26
CA ARG A 348 31.48 2.88 0.82
C ARG A 348 30.47 1.93 0.20
N GLU A 349 30.18 0.83 0.86
CA GLU A 349 29.19 -0.17 0.44
C GLU A 349 27.80 0.44 0.46
N ARG A 350 27.47 1.21 1.49
CA ARG A 350 26.19 1.93 1.60
C ARG A 350 26.03 2.96 0.48
N GLU A 351 27.11 3.66 0.08
CA GLU A 351 27.09 4.59 -1.05
C GLU A 351 26.89 3.85 -2.38
N ALA A 352 27.55 2.72 -2.57
CA ALA A 352 27.31 1.86 -3.73
C ALA A 352 25.86 1.35 -3.79
N MET A 353 25.32 0.90 -2.65
CA MET A 353 23.90 0.53 -2.53
C MET A 353 22.94 1.69 -2.86
N SER A 354 23.28 2.93 -2.51
CA SER A 354 22.49 4.11 -2.85
C SER A 354 22.32 4.28 -4.37
N ILE A 355 23.42 4.10 -5.10
CA ILE A 355 23.42 4.19 -6.58
C ILE A 355 22.60 3.04 -7.17
N ALA A 356 22.81 1.82 -6.68
CA ALA A 356 22.08 0.63 -7.11
C ALA A 356 20.58 0.75 -6.83
N ALA A 357 20.20 1.19 -5.62
CA ALA A 357 18.81 1.40 -5.21
C ALA A 357 18.09 2.37 -6.16
N ARG A 358 18.72 3.51 -6.46
CA ARG A 358 18.15 4.48 -7.39
C ARG A 358 18.00 3.89 -8.80
N THR A 359 19.01 3.17 -9.27
CA THR A 359 18.98 2.53 -10.60
C THR A 359 17.87 1.48 -10.68
N ASN A 360 17.75 0.65 -9.65
CA ASN A 360 16.74 -0.41 -9.57
C ASN A 360 15.32 0.13 -9.47
N ALA A 361 15.11 1.25 -8.77
CA ALA A 361 13.81 1.92 -8.66
C ALA A 361 13.24 2.39 -10.01
N ARG A 362 14.06 2.53 -11.06
CA ARG A 362 13.58 2.90 -12.41
C ARG A 362 12.55 1.94 -12.99
N ARG A 363 12.63 0.66 -12.63
CA ARG A 363 11.65 -0.36 -13.08
C ARG A 363 10.23 -0.10 -12.55
N TYR A 364 10.08 0.80 -11.56
CA TYR A 364 8.81 1.20 -10.99
C TYR A 364 8.34 2.59 -11.44
N GLN A 365 9.04 3.24 -12.37
CA GLN A 365 8.57 4.50 -12.94
C GLN A 365 7.30 4.29 -13.76
N GLU A 366 6.51 5.35 -13.93
CA GLU A 366 5.26 5.30 -14.67
C GLU A 366 5.44 4.80 -16.10
N ASN A 367 6.53 5.16 -16.77
CA ASN A 367 6.86 4.70 -18.11
C ASN A 367 7.21 3.20 -18.21
N ALA A 368 7.53 2.54 -17.12
CA ALA A 368 7.75 1.10 -17.05
C ALA A 368 6.47 0.35 -16.63
N ILE A 369 5.65 0.94 -15.77
CA ILE A 369 4.47 0.27 -15.21
C ILE A 369 3.22 0.51 -16.05
N MET A 370 2.97 1.73 -16.54
CA MET A 370 1.73 2.05 -17.23
C MET A 370 1.54 1.30 -18.56
N PRO A 371 2.58 1.00 -19.38
CA PRO A 371 2.41 0.15 -20.54
C PRO A 371 1.82 -1.23 -20.22
N ARG A 372 2.13 -1.82 -19.05
CA ARG A 372 1.58 -3.12 -18.62
C ARG A 372 0.08 -3.03 -18.32
N TRP A 373 -0.39 -1.91 -17.77
CA TRP A 373 -1.81 -1.63 -17.59
C TRP A 373 -2.53 -1.46 -18.92
N ILE A 374 -1.93 -0.74 -19.87
CA ILE A 374 -2.51 -0.52 -21.22
C ILE A 374 -2.62 -1.85 -21.97
N GLU A 375 -1.58 -2.70 -21.90
CA GLU A 375 -1.60 -4.05 -22.47
C GLU A 375 -2.72 -4.90 -21.85
N LEU A 376 -2.85 -4.87 -20.52
CA LEU A 376 -3.91 -5.57 -19.82
C LEU A 376 -5.30 -5.10 -20.30
N PHE A 377 -5.55 -3.79 -20.34
CA PHE A 377 -6.84 -3.26 -20.78
C PHE A 377 -7.17 -3.67 -22.22
N ASN A 378 -6.19 -3.64 -23.12
CA ASN A 378 -6.38 -4.08 -24.50
C ASN A 378 -6.64 -5.59 -24.63
N LYS A 379 -6.10 -6.39 -23.72
CA LYS A 379 -6.31 -7.86 -23.70
C LYS A 379 -7.69 -8.25 -23.20
N VAL A 380 -8.27 -7.47 -22.29
CA VAL A 380 -9.49 -7.88 -21.54
C VAL A 380 -10.76 -7.21 -22.07
N ASN A 381 -10.61 -6.18 -22.93
CA ASN A 381 -11.71 -5.43 -23.57
C ASN A 381 -12.47 -6.24 -24.65
#